data_895ce59922120a4244e9c2c6128efe55
#
_entry.id   895ce59922120a4244e9c2c6128efe55
#
_cell.length_a   1.000
_cell.length_b   1.000
_cell.length_c   1.000
_cell.angle_alpha   90.00
_cell.angle_beta   90.00
_cell.angle_gamma   90.00
#
_symmetry.space_group_name_H-M   'P 1'
#
loop_
_entity.id
_entity.type
_entity.pdbx_description
1 polymer ?
#
loop_
_entity_poly.entity_id
_entity_poly.type
_entity_poly.pdbx_seq_one_letter_code
_entity_poly.pdbx_strand_id
1 'polypeptide(L)'
;VDQETLFNRHVRFVGDRVAAVLADTPEIAAAAAEKIKLEIEELPAVFTVEDAMKEGAPQLHEDGNTVTLPECGFGGRYADVQGEEFIHRSQTQRVSHIAMETHCAVADYNPGTDRMTVWSPTQSTFGVRSCVAALLGMPMSHVRAIKTPMGGSFGCKQEMILEPLAAVGAKMTCRPVKLQLDRRETILCTVLRHPIKSEIRANSTKAYSQSARPDR
;
A
#
# COMPACT_ATOMS: atom_id res chain seq x y z
N VAL A 1 -5.85 -7.65 9.40
CA VAL A 1 -5.32 -6.89 8.25
C VAL A 1 -6.30 -5.76 8.00
N ASP A 2 -5.88 -4.53 8.29
CA ASP A 2 -6.68 -3.35 8.00
C ASP A 2 -6.92 -3.25 6.50
N GLN A 3 -8.14 -3.55 6.08
CA GLN A 3 -8.56 -3.21 4.74
C GLN A 3 -8.92 -1.71 4.75
N GLU A 4 -8.20 -0.93 3.98
CA GLU A 4 -8.55 0.47 3.78
C GLU A 4 -9.96 0.56 3.22
N THR A 5 -10.77 1.40 3.85
CA THR A 5 -12.08 1.75 3.32
C THR A 5 -11.91 2.60 2.06
N LEU A 6 -12.95 2.68 1.24
CA LEU A 6 -12.91 3.49 0.01
C LEU A 6 -12.61 4.96 0.32
N PHE A 7 -13.21 5.48 1.41
CA PHE A 7 -12.99 6.81 1.95
C PHE A 7 -12.90 6.73 3.48
N ASN A 8 -11.85 7.34 4.04
CA ASN A 8 -11.60 7.30 5.46
C ASN A 8 -12.19 8.54 6.17
N ARG A 9 -12.89 8.30 7.29
CA ARG A 9 -13.27 9.37 8.21
C ARG A 9 -12.14 9.69 9.19
N HIS A 10 -11.33 8.69 9.51
CA HIS A 10 -10.13 8.82 10.32
C HIS A 10 -8.92 8.84 9.40
N VAL A 11 -8.49 10.04 9.02
CA VAL A 11 -7.33 10.27 8.15
C VAL A 11 -6.05 10.00 8.93
N ARG A 12 -5.18 9.14 8.40
CA ARG A 12 -3.95 8.71 9.08
C ARG A 12 -2.68 9.32 8.51
N PHE A 13 -2.72 9.81 7.28
CA PHE A 13 -1.55 10.40 6.62
C PHE A 13 -1.95 11.42 5.57
N VAL A 14 -1.01 12.28 5.18
CA VAL A 14 -1.21 13.24 4.07
C VAL A 14 -1.32 12.47 2.75
N GLY A 15 -2.46 12.55 2.09
CA GLY A 15 -2.77 11.79 0.88
C GLY A 15 -3.81 10.68 1.10
N ASP A 16 -4.29 10.49 2.33
CA ASP A 16 -5.40 9.57 2.60
C ASP A 16 -6.69 10.06 1.93
N ARG A 17 -7.49 9.13 1.45
CA ARG A 17 -8.66 9.42 0.61
C ARG A 17 -9.86 9.78 1.45
N VAL A 18 -10.44 10.94 1.21
CA VAL A 18 -11.64 11.43 1.93
C VAL A 18 -12.85 11.62 1.03
N ALA A 19 -12.64 11.94 -0.24
CA ALA A 19 -13.69 12.13 -1.21
C ALA A 19 -13.17 11.91 -2.63
N ALA A 20 -14.10 11.72 -3.59
CA ALA A 20 -13.79 11.71 -5.01
C ALA A 20 -14.88 12.46 -5.79
N VAL A 21 -14.49 13.09 -6.88
CA VAL A 21 -15.38 13.80 -7.78
C VAL A 21 -15.30 13.17 -9.16
N LEU A 22 -16.45 12.96 -9.75
CA LEU A 22 -16.61 12.50 -11.14
C LEU A 22 -17.17 13.64 -11.99
N ALA A 23 -16.56 13.88 -13.13
CA ALA A 23 -17.03 14.88 -14.10
C ALA A 23 -16.72 14.43 -15.54
N ASP A 24 -17.21 15.16 -16.52
CA ASP A 24 -17.01 14.83 -17.93
C ASP A 24 -15.58 15.06 -18.39
N THR A 25 -14.84 15.96 -17.75
CA THR A 25 -13.42 16.20 -18.03
C THR A 25 -12.58 16.28 -16.74
N PRO A 26 -11.28 15.99 -16.81
CA PRO A 26 -10.38 16.10 -15.67
C PRO A 26 -10.35 17.50 -15.06
N GLU A 27 -10.42 18.55 -15.90
CA GLU A 27 -10.38 19.95 -15.45
C GLU A 27 -11.61 20.30 -14.63
N ILE A 28 -12.79 19.84 -15.05
CA ILE A 28 -14.04 20.05 -14.31
C ILE A 28 -13.99 19.27 -12.99
N ALA A 29 -13.49 18.04 -13.01
CA ALA A 29 -13.33 17.23 -11.79
C ALA A 29 -12.40 17.90 -10.79
N ALA A 30 -11.25 18.40 -11.24
CA ALA A 30 -10.28 19.11 -10.39
C ALA A 30 -10.87 20.40 -9.80
N ALA A 31 -11.51 21.24 -10.64
CA ALA A 31 -12.14 22.48 -10.18
C ALA A 31 -13.29 22.22 -9.19
N ALA A 32 -14.00 21.11 -9.32
CA ALA A 32 -15.05 20.73 -8.38
C ALA A 32 -14.47 20.16 -7.07
N ALA A 33 -13.37 19.40 -7.14
CA ALA A 33 -12.67 18.88 -5.96
C ALA A 33 -12.15 20.02 -5.06
N GLU A 34 -11.63 21.11 -5.64
CA GLU A 34 -11.17 22.29 -4.89
C GLU A 34 -12.29 22.98 -4.10
N LYS A 35 -13.57 22.76 -4.47
CA LYS A 35 -14.73 23.33 -3.77
C LYS A 35 -15.18 22.51 -2.57
N ILE A 36 -14.64 21.30 -2.40
CA ILE A 36 -14.95 20.47 -1.25
C ILE A 36 -14.35 21.12 0.00
N LYS A 37 -15.20 21.42 0.96
CA LYS A 37 -14.77 21.92 2.27
C LYS A 37 -14.56 20.72 3.19
N LEU A 38 -13.36 20.62 3.74
CA LEU A 38 -13.03 19.61 4.73
C LEU A 38 -12.95 20.28 6.10
N GLU A 39 -13.69 19.75 7.06
CA GLU A 39 -13.52 20.07 8.48
C GLU A 39 -12.72 18.94 9.10
N ILE A 40 -11.51 19.25 9.54
CA ILE A 40 -10.56 18.27 10.08
C ILE A 40 -10.22 18.64 11.51
N GLU A 41 -10.36 17.70 12.41
CA GLU A 41 -9.81 17.77 13.76
C GLU A 41 -8.41 17.14 13.75
N GLU A 42 -7.41 17.92 14.11
CA GLU A 42 -6.02 17.44 14.17
C GLU A 42 -5.81 16.59 15.42
N LEU A 43 -5.34 15.36 15.22
CA LEU A 43 -4.99 14.44 16.28
C LEU A 43 -3.46 14.39 16.46
N PRO A 44 -2.96 13.99 17.64
CA PRO A 44 -1.52 13.80 17.85
C PRO A 44 -0.92 12.83 16.83
N ALA A 45 0.11 13.29 16.11
CA ALA A 45 0.75 12.51 15.07
C ALA A 45 1.85 11.59 15.63
N VAL A 46 2.03 10.43 15.01
CA VAL A 46 3.07 9.45 15.31
C VAL A 46 3.96 9.29 14.08
N PHE A 47 5.25 9.60 14.20
CA PHE A 47 6.18 9.59 13.06
C PHE A 47 7.23 8.49 13.11
N THR A 48 7.50 7.92 14.28
CA THR A 48 8.53 6.90 14.45
C THR A 48 7.95 5.63 15.06
N VAL A 49 8.63 4.50 14.81
CA VAL A 49 8.27 3.21 15.41
C VAL A 49 8.35 3.29 16.94
N GLU A 50 9.38 3.99 17.44
CA GLU A 50 9.59 4.19 18.87
C GLU A 50 8.44 4.97 19.52
N ASP A 51 7.94 6.00 18.84
CA ASP A 51 6.81 6.78 19.34
C ASP A 51 5.51 5.97 19.30
N ALA A 52 5.32 5.13 18.28
CA ALA A 52 4.17 4.25 18.16
C ALA A 52 4.11 3.17 19.26
N MET A 53 5.28 2.75 19.78
CA MET A 53 5.39 1.70 20.79
C MET A 53 5.42 2.22 22.23
N LYS A 54 5.45 3.53 22.46
CA LYS A 54 5.42 4.11 23.82
C LYS A 54 4.09 3.79 24.50
N GLU A 55 4.15 3.61 25.82
CA GLU A 55 2.96 3.54 26.64
C GLU A 55 2.17 4.86 26.53
N GLY A 56 0.86 4.75 26.27
CA GLY A 56 -0.01 5.92 26.04
C GLY A 56 0.14 6.58 24.68
N ALA A 57 0.85 5.97 23.72
CA ALA A 57 0.91 6.47 22.35
C ALA A 57 -0.49 6.57 21.72
N PRO A 58 -0.74 7.59 20.85
CA PRO A 58 -1.97 7.67 20.10
C PRO A 58 -2.23 6.39 19.32
N GLN A 59 -3.44 5.84 19.44
CA GLN A 59 -3.84 4.62 18.74
C GLN A 59 -4.17 4.94 17.28
N LEU A 60 -3.43 4.35 16.33
CA LEU A 60 -3.61 4.58 14.90
C LEU A 60 -4.63 3.63 14.28
N HIS A 61 -4.77 2.41 14.80
CA HIS A 61 -5.68 1.37 14.33
C HIS A 61 -6.50 0.82 15.50
N GLU A 62 -7.67 0.26 15.22
CA GLU A 62 -8.57 -0.29 16.24
C GLU A 62 -7.89 -1.36 17.10
N ASP A 63 -7.01 -2.16 16.50
CA ASP A 63 -6.27 -3.23 17.17
C ASP A 63 -4.93 -2.76 17.78
N GLY A 64 -4.64 -1.44 17.75
CA GLY A 64 -3.40 -0.86 18.26
C GLY A 64 -2.38 -0.52 17.18
N ASN A 65 -1.16 -0.18 17.61
CA ASN A 65 -0.08 0.28 16.74
C ASN A 65 0.89 -0.83 16.33
N THR A 66 0.73 -2.03 16.85
CA THR A 66 1.67 -3.14 16.64
C THR A 66 0.95 -4.39 16.13
N VAL A 67 1.56 -5.03 15.14
CA VAL A 67 1.14 -6.36 14.68
C VAL A 67 2.29 -7.32 14.95
N THR A 68 2.04 -8.34 15.76
CA THR A 68 3.02 -9.39 16.03
C THR A 68 2.87 -10.49 14.99
N LEU A 69 3.93 -10.74 14.25
CA LEU A 69 4.00 -11.90 13.36
C LEU A 69 4.43 -13.14 14.16
N PRO A 70 3.97 -14.35 13.77
CA PRO A 70 4.40 -15.58 14.41
C PRO A 70 5.91 -15.76 14.25
N GLU A 71 6.55 -16.22 15.31
CA GLU A 71 7.97 -16.61 15.24
C GLU A 71 8.14 -17.77 14.26
N CYS A 72 9.09 -17.62 13.34
CA CYS A 72 9.49 -18.69 12.42
C CYS A 72 10.92 -19.11 12.77
N GLY A 73 11.11 -20.40 13.03
CA GLY A 73 12.42 -20.95 13.32
C GLY A 73 12.69 -22.20 12.49
N PHE A 74 13.93 -22.43 12.15
CA PHE A 74 14.41 -23.65 11.51
C PHE A 74 15.69 -24.11 12.16
N GLY A 75 15.78 -25.40 12.55
CA GLY A 75 16.91 -25.97 13.22
C GLY A 75 16.90 -25.76 14.75
N GLY A 76 18.09 -25.72 15.37
CA GLY A 76 18.27 -25.50 16.81
C GLY A 76 18.01 -24.06 17.23
N ARG A 77 17.81 -23.82 18.52
CA ARG A 77 17.66 -22.47 19.07
C ARG A 77 18.98 -21.74 19.07
N TYR A 78 18.95 -20.45 18.78
CA TYR A 78 20.11 -19.56 18.89
C TYR A 78 20.78 -19.65 20.27
N ALA A 79 19.99 -19.72 21.35
CA ALA A 79 20.48 -19.82 22.73
C ALA A 79 21.23 -21.12 23.04
N ASP A 80 21.05 -22.17 22.23
CA ASP A 80 21.72 -23.48 22.44
C ASP A 80 23.15 -23.51 21.87
N VAL A 81 23.53 -22.49 21.09
CA VAL A 81 24.85 -22.40 20.47
C VAL A 81 25.77 -21.54 21.36
N GLN A 82 26.75 -22.18 22.01
CA GLN A 82 27.77 -21.46 22.75
C GLN A 82 28.93 -21.10 21.82
N GLY A 83 29.33 -19.83 21.84
CA GLY A 83 30.40 -19.33 21.00
C GLY A 83 30.56 -17.82 21.09
N GLU A 84 31.31 -17.25 20.16
CA GLU A 84 31.45 -15.80 20.04
C GLU A 84 30.16 -15.22 19.45
N GLU A 85 29.57 -14.23 20.14
CA GLU A 85 28.35 -13.54 19.70
C GLU A 85 28.70 -12.36 18.80
N PHE A 86 28.07 -12.32 17.65
CA PHE A 86 28.13 -11.20 16.72
C PHE A 86 26.74 -10.54 16.64
N ILE A 87 26.71 -9.23 16.87
CA ILE A 87 25.48 -8.44 16.76
C ILE A 87 25.66 -7.42 15.64
N HIS A 88 24.76 -7.47 14.66
CA HIS A 88 24.68 -6.48 13.60
C HIS A 88 23.35 -5.74 13.66
N ARG A 89 23.39 -4.41 13.70
CA ARG A 89 22.21 -3.54 13.66
C ARG A 89 22.20 -2.74 12.39
N SER A 90 21.06 -2.74 11.70
CA SER A 90 20.86 -1.95 10.49
C SER A 90 19.54 -1.24 10.50
N GLN A 91 19.49 -0.13 9.77
CA GLN A 91 18.27 0.65 9.58
C GLN A 91 18.17 1.09 8.12
N THR A 92 16.99 0.91 7.52
CA THR A 92 16.67 1.46 6.21
C THR A 92 15.77 2.68 6.35
N GLN A 93 15.81 3.55 5.36
CA GLN A 93 14.91 4.69 5.27
C GLN A 93 13.58 4.30 4.61
N ARG A 94 12.57 5.15 4.77
CA ARG A 94 11.34 5.10 3.98
C ARG A 94 11.68 5.47 2.54
N VAL A 95 11.21 4.66 1.57
CA VAL A 95 11.56 4.84 0.14
C VAL A 95 10.30 4.76 -0.71
N SER A 96 10.18 5.69 -1.67
CA SER A 96 9.19 5.61 -2.74
C SER A 96 9.77 4.88 -3.95
N HIS A 97 8.94 4.10 -4.63
CA HIS A 97 9.32 3.32 -5.81
C HIS A 97 9.62 4.17 -7.03
N ILE A 98 9.01 5.37 -7.13
CA ILE A 98 9.16 6.33 -8.23
C ILE A 98 9.11 5.64 -9.61
N ALA A 99 8.14 4.76 -9.83
CA ALA A 99 7.90 4.19 -11.16
C ALA A 99 7.64 5.30 -12.18
N MET A 100 8.19 5.20 -13.41
CA MET A 100 8.02 6.25 -14.43
C MET A 100 6.54 6.51 -14.73
N GLU A 101 5.76 5.45 -14.88
CA GLU A 101 4.31 5.53 -15.01
C GLU A 101 3.66 5.73 -13.64
N THR A 102 2.82 6.75 -13.51
CA THR A 102 1.99 6.98 -12.33
C THR A 102 0.85 5.96 -12.26
N HIS A 103 0.08 5.94 -11.16
CA HIS A 103 -1.06 5.05 -11.03
C HIS A 103 -2.22 5.54 -11.90
N CYS A 104 -2.87 4.60 -12.59
CA CYS A 104 -4.02 4.84 -13.43
C CYS A 104 -4.95 3.62 -13.42
N ALA A 105 -6.24 3.86 -13.44
CA ALA A 105 -7.24 2.82 -13.65
C ALA A 105 -8.38 3.35 -14.52
N VAL A 106 -8.92 2.48 -15.36
CA VAL A 106 -10.16 2.73 -16.12
C VAL A 106 -11.15 1.63 -15.79
N ALA A 107 -12.39 2.00 -15.51
CA ALA A 107 -13.46 1.04 -15.30
C ALA A 107 -14.66 1.38 -16.19
N ASP A 108 -15.32 0.34 -16.67
CA ASP A 108 -16.55 0.45 -17.47
C ASP A 108 -17.56 -0.59 -16.98
N TYR A 109 -18.77 -0.13 -16.69
CA TYR A 109 -19.87 -0.97 -16.23
C TYR A 109 -20.99 -1.00 -17.27
N ASN A 110 -21.35 -2.21 -17.69
CA ASN A 110 -22.48 -2.43 -18.58
C ASN A 110 -23.72 -2.87 -17.78
N PRO A 111 -24.72 -1.99 -17.58
CA PRO A 111 -25.90 -2.33 -16.80
C PRO A 111 -26.79 -3.39 -17.46
N GLY A 112 -26.78 -3.50 -18.81
CA GLY A 112 -27.57 -4.49 -19.51
C GLY A 112 -27.13 -5.94 -19.32
N THR A 113 -25.85 -6.15 -19.00
CA THR A 113 -25.27 -7.48 -18.76
C THR A 113 -24.79 -7.66 -17.31
N ASP A 114 -24.90 -6.64 -16.48
CA ASP A 114 -24.35 -6.57 -15.13
C ASP A 114 -22.86 -6.95 -15.10
N ARG A 115 -22.06 -6.40 -16.02
CA ARG A 115 -20.63 -6.71 -16.13
C ARG A 115 -19.78 -5.48 -15.93
N MET A 116 -18.70 -5.67 -15.18
CA MET A 116 -17.65 -4.68 -14.91
C MET A 116 -16.36 -5.09 -15.62
N THR A 117 -15.76 -4.15 -16.37
CA THR A 117 -14.40 -4.33 -16.91
C THR A 117 -13.49 -3.25 -16.33
N VAL A 118 -12.32 -3.66 -15.82
CA VAL A 118 -11.32 -2.76 -15.25
C VAL A 118 -10.00 -2.95 -15.97
N TRP A 119 -9.43 -1.87 -16.49
CA TRP A 119 -8.08 -1.83 -17.08
C TRP A 119 -7.15 -1.12 -16.13
N SER A 120 -6.04 -1.76 -15.79
CA SER A 120 -5.05 -1.20 -14.87
C SER A 120 -3.66 -1.77 -15.13
N PRO A 121 -2.59 -0.98 -15.00
CA PRO A 121 -1.21 -1.46 -14.99
C PRO A 121 -0.88 -2.11 -13.64
N THR A 122 -1.63 -3.12 -13.24
CA THR A 122 -1.51 -3.81 -11.96
C THR A 122 -0.54 -5.00 -12.00
N GLN A 123 0.08 -5.30 -10.86
CA GLN A 123 0.83 -6.54 -10.65
C GLN A 123 -0.08 -7.72 -10.27
N SER A 124 -1.33 -7.44 -9.83
CA SER A 124 -2.26 -8.44 -9.30
C SER A 124 -3.64 -8.37 -9.96
N THR A 125 -3.74 -8.90 -11.18
CA THR A 125 -5.00 -8.90 -11.95
C THR A 125 -6.14 -9.64 -11.24
N PHE A 126 -5.82 -10.76 -10.61
CA PHE A 126 -6.81 -11.52 -9.83
C PHE A 126 -7.21 -10.81 -8.54
N GLY A 127 -6.28 -10.09 -7.91
CA GLY A 127 -6.56 -9.25 -6.75
C GLY A 127 -7.53 -8.12 -7.10
N VAL A 128 -7.30 -7.42 -8.21
CA VAL A 128 -8.23 -6.39 -8.73
C VAL A 128 -9.61 -6.98 -8.93
N ARG A 129 -9.70 -8.12 -9.61
CA ARG A 129 -10.96 -8.80 -9.88
C ARG A 129 -11.71 -9.15 -8.60
N SER A 130 -11.05 -9.77 -7.63
CA SER A 130 -11.67 -10.18 -6.37
C SER A 130 -12.07 -8.99 -5.51
N CYS A 131 -11.23 -7.96 -5.42
CA CYS A 131 -11.50 -6.76 -4.67
C CYS A 131 -12.72 -6.01 -5.23
N VAL A 132 -12.76 -5.78 -6.54
CA VAL A 132 -13.89 -5.09 -7.19
C VAL A 132 -15.18 -5.89 -7.08
N ALA A 133 -15.12 -7.22 -7.25
CA ALA A 133 -16.28 -8.09 -7.09
C ALA A 133 -16.85 -8.02 -5.67
N ALA A 134 -15.99 -8.13 -4.65
CA ALA A 134 -16.40 -8.05 -3.25
C ALA A 134 -16.97 -6.67 -2.90
N LEU A 135 -16.31 -5.59 -3.31
CA LEU A 135 -16.74 -4.22 -3.03
C LEU A 135 -18.12 -3.90 -3.63
N LEU A 136 -18.36 -4.35 -4.87
CA LEU A 136 -19.60 -4.06 -5.58
C LEU A 136 -20.72 -5.09 -5.33
N GLY A 137 -20.46 -6.14 -4.53
CA GLY A 137 -21.39 -7.25 -4.30
C GLY A 137 -21.71 -8.03 -5.58
N MET A 138 -20.78 -8.10 -6.54
CA MET A 138 -20.94 -8.74 -7.83
C MET A 138 -20.32 -10.15 -7.85
N PRO A 139 -20.90 -11.11 -8.60
CA PRO A 139 -20.23 -12.36 -8.86
C PRO A 139 -18.87 -12.14 -9.53
N MET A 140 -17.83 -12.90 -9.13
CA MET A 140 -16.51 -12.80 -9.77
C MET A 140 -16.53 -13.05 -11.29
N SER A 141 -17.49 -13.85 -11.78
CA SER A 141 -17.69 -14.09 -13.22
C SER A 141 -18.17 -12.85 -13.99
N HIS A 142 -18.71 -11.84 -13.30
CA HIS A 142 -19.17 -10.59 -13.89
C HIS A 142 -18.08 -9.52 -13.91
N VAL A 143 -16.96 -9.74 -13.25
CA VAL A 143 -15.83 -8.78 -13.22
C VAL A 143 -14.69 -9.29 -14.08
N ARG A 144 -14.23 -8.46 -15.01
CA ARG A 144 -13.06 -8.68 -15.86
C ARG A 144 -11.99 -7.65 -15.53
N ALA A 145 -10.83 -8.09 -15.06
CA ALA A 145 -9.66 -7.25 -14.90
C ALA A 145 -8.68 -7.51 -16.05
N ILE A 146 -8.26 -6.44 -16.71
CA ILE A 146 -7.35 -6.48 -17.86
C ILE A 146 -6.08 -5.73 -17.47
N LYS A 147 -4.96 -6.46 -17.47
CA LYS A 147 -3.65 -5.86 -17.29
C LYS A 147 -3.23 -5.12 -18.55
N THR A 148 -2.93 -3.84 -18.41
CA THR A 148 -2.32 -3.03 -19.46
C THR A 148 -0.78 -3.12 -19.39
N PRO A 149 -0.04 -2.71 -20.44
CA PRO A 149 1.39 -2.47 -20.34
C PRO A 149 1.70 -1.58 -19.13
N MET A 150 2.82 -1.86 -18.46
CA MET A 150 3.14 -1.23 -17.18
C MET A 150 4.52 -0.58 -17.24
N GLY A 151 4.56 0.74 -17.05
CA GLY A 151 5.77 1.56 -17.07
C GLY A 151 6.51 1.59 -15.74
N GLY A 152 6.72 0.42 -15.13
CA GLY A 152 7.35 0.23 -13.83
C GLY A 152 6.35 0.07 -12.69
N SER A 153 6.73 -0.68 -11.67
CA SER A 153 5.93 -0.89 -10.47
C SER A 153 6.75 -1.15 -9.22
N PHE A 154 7.72 -2.07 -9.25
CA PHE A 154 8.64 -2.37 -8.15
C PHE A 154 7.92 -2.69 -6.81
N GLY A 155 6.67 -3.17 -6.89
CA GLY A 155 5.80 -3.45 -5.74
C GLY A 155 4.70 -2.42 -5.48
N CYS A 156 4.79 -1.18 -5.95
CA CYS A 156 3.79 -0.14 -5.66
C CYS A 156 2.44 -0.30 -6.38
N LYS A 157 2.35 -1.15 -7.39
CA LYS A 157 1.10 -1.44 -8.12
C LYS A 157 0.58 -2.85 -7.82
N GLN A 158 0.91 -3.37 -6.66
CA GLN A 158 0.44 -4.67 -6.19
C GLN A 158 -0.91 -4.57 -5.50
N GLU A 159 -1.15 -3.48 -4.79
CA GLU A 159 -2.39 -3.18 -4.09
C GLU A 159 -3.39 -2.45 -4.98
N MET A 160 -4.68 -2.53 -4.63
CA MET A 160 -5.79 -1.95 -5.38
C MET A 160 -6.10 -0.57 -4.82
N ILE A 161 -5.51 0.48 -5.42
CA ILE A 161 -5.62 1.86 -4.94
C ILE A 161 -6.72 2.62 -5.69
N LEU A 162 -6.68 2.60 -7.01
CA LEU A 162 -7.60 3.36 -7.88
C LEU A 162 -8.70 2.51 -8.48
N GLU A 163 -8.45 1.22 -8.68
CA GLU A 163 -9.36 0.30 -9.35
C GLU A 163 -10.73 0.22 -8.65
N PRO A 164 -10.80 0.12 -7.30
CA PRO A 164 -12.07 0.12 -6.59
C PRO A 164 -12.85 1.43 -6.78
N LEU A 165 -12.16 2.57 -6.73
CA LEU A 165 -12.77 3.89 -6.91
C LEU A 165 -13.34 4.06 -8.32
N ALA A 166 -12.55 3.70 -9.35
CA ALA A 166 -12.99 3.76 -10.74
C ALA A 166 -14.20 2.85 -10.97
N ALA A 167 -14.19 1.64 -10.40
CA ALA A 167 -15.28 0.69 -10.54
C ALA A 167 -16.59 1.17 -9.87
N VAL A 168 -16.51 1.74 -8.66
CA VAL A 168 -17.67 2.35 -8.00
C VAL A 168 -18.21 3.50 -8.83
N GLY A 169 -17.33 4.40 -9.27
CA GLY A 169 -17.71 5.52 -10.12
C GLY A 169 -18.40 5.08 -11.42
N ALA A 170 -17.86 4.07 -12.10
CA ALA A 170 -18.45 3.54 -13.33
C ALA A 170 -19.82 2.90 -13.07
N LYS A 171 -19.99 2.18 -11.96
CA LYS A 171 -21.30 1.60 -11.60
C LYS A 171 -22.33 2.65 -11.25
N MET A 172 -21.93 3.72 -10.55
CA MET A 172 -22.83 4.81 -10.18
C MET A 172 -23.31 5.64 -11.38
N THR A 173 -22.42 5.86 -12.34
CA THR A 173 -22.70 6.73 -13.50
C THR A 173 -23.19 5.95 -14.72
N CYS A 174 -23.01 4.63 -14.75
CA CYS A 174 -23.17 3.79 -15.95
C CYS A 174 -22.39 4.33 -17.15
N ARG A 175 -21.20 4.91 -16.90
CA ARG A 175 -20.29 5.47 -17.89
C ARG A 175 -18.85 5.01 -17.57
N PRO A 176 -17.96 4.94 -18.57
CA PRO A 176 -16.55 4.69 -18.32
C PRO A 176 -15.95 5.78 -17.42
N VAL A 177 -15.20 5.36 -16.42
CA VAL A 177 -14.51 6.26 -15.48
C VAL A 177 -13.01 5.98 -15.54
N LYS A 178 -12.22 7.04 -15.72
CA LYS A 178 -10.78 7.03 -15.65
C LYS A 178 -10.31 7.81 -14.42
N LEU A 179 -9.44 7.20 -13.63
CA LEU A 179 -8.68 7.85 -12.56
C LEU A 179 -7.21 7.75 -12.88
N GLN A 180 -6.49 8.84 -12.70
CA GLN A 180 -5.04 8.90 -12.89
C GLN A 180 -4.45 9.85 -11.88
N LEU A 181 -3.45 9.37 -11.14
CA LEU A 181 -2.69 10.21 -10.21
C LEU A 181 -1.59 10.97 -10.97
N ASP A 182 -1.33 12.18 -10.54
CA ASP A 182 -0.11 12.88 -10.91
C ASP A 182 1.11 12.32 -10.13
N ARG A 183 2.29 12.88 -10.34
CA ARG A 183 3.51 12.44 -9.65
C ARG A 183 3.47 12.72 -8.16
N ARG A 184 2.95 13.85 -7.75
CA ARG A 184 2.83 14.24 -6.35
C ARG A 184 1.84 13.36 -5.62
N GLU A 185 0.67 13.14 -6.22
CA GLU A 185 -0.34 12.24 -5.69
C GLU A 185 0.18 10.80 -5.58
N THR A 186 0.90 10.31 -6.61
CA THR A 186 1.52 8.98 -6.56
C THR A 186 2.46 8.82 -5.35
N ILE A 187 3.23 9.85 -5.00
CA ILE A 187 4.13 9.81 -3.84
C ILE A 187 3.35 9.87 -2.52
N LEU A 188 2.26 10.65 -2.47
CA LEU A 188 1.51 10.89 -1.23
C LEU A 188 0.48 9.81 -0.93
N CYS A 189 -0.20 9.28 -1.97
CA CYS A 189 -1.40 8.45 -1.84
C CYS A 189 -1.15 6.95 -2.04
N THR A 190 0.07 6.55 -2.45
CA THR A 190 0.34 5.15 -2.79
C THR A 190 1.27 4.49 -1.79
N VAL A 191 1.37 3.17 -1.89
CA VAL A 191 2.19 2.36 -1.01
C VAL A 191 3.66 2.73 -1.13
N LEU A 192 4.31 2.89 0.00
CA LEU A 192 5.73 3.16 0.14
C LEU A 192 6.41 1.99 0.86
N ARG A 193 7.70 1.79 0.60
CA ARG A 193 8.49 0.92 1.44
C ARG A 193 8.70 1.58 2.81
N HIS A 194 8.18 0.96 3.85
CA HIS A 194 8.36 1.44 5.22
C HIS A 194 9.83 1.31 5.68
N PRO A 195 10.28 2.11 6.64
CA PRO A 195 11.59 1.95 7.26
C PRO A 195 11.64 0.65 8.05
N ILE A 196 12.80 -0.01 8.04
CA ILE A 196 13.03 -1.25 8.77
C ILE A 196 14.21 -1.04 9.70
N LYS A 197 14.05 -1.41 10.97
CA LYS A 197 15.16 -1.59 11.92
C LYS A 197 15.32 -3.08 12.15
N SER A 198 16.53 -3.58 11.98
CA SER A 198 16.84 -4.98 12.20
C SER A 198 18.04 -5.15 13.12
N GLU A 199 17.97 -6.15 13.98
CA GLU A 199 19.07 -6.66 14.77
C GLU A 199 19.26 -8.13 14.41
N ILE A 200 20.42 -8.45 13.93
CA ILE A 200 20.82 -9.82 13.60
C ILE A 200 21.84 -10.25 14.65
N ARG A 201 21.57 -11.35 15.33
CA ARG A 201 22.48 -11.99 16.27
C ARG A 201 22.93 -13.31 15.69
N ALA A 202 24.23 -13.56 15.72
CA ALA A 202 24.82 -14.81 15.29
C ALA A 202 25.82 -15.29 16.33
N ASN A 203 25.79 -16.59 16.64
CA ASN A 203 26.78 -17.24 17.46
C ASN A 203 27.64 -18.15 16.59
N SER A 204 28.96 -18.10 16.74
CA SER A 204 29.91 -18.95 16.05
C SER A 204 30.75 -19.75 17.03
N THR A 205 30.75 -21.07 16.85
CA THR A 205 31.61 -21.98 17.62
C THR A 205 33.06 -22.05 17.12
N LYS A 206 33.34 -21.47 15.94
CA LYS A 206 34.69 -21.34 15.38
C LYS A 206 35.03 -19.87 15.22
N ALA A 207 36.08 -19.42 15.87
CA ALA A 207 36.68 -18.13 15.57
C ALA A 207 37.06 -18.12 14.08
N TYR A 208 36.37 -17.29 13.27
CA TYR A 208 36.82 -17.02 11.92
C TYR A 208 38.10 -16.20 12.04
N SER A 209 39.25 -16.84 11.89
CA SER A 209 40.50 -16.10 11.82
C SER A 209 40.47 -15.25 10.56
N GLN A 210 40.44 -13.94 10.72
CA GLN A 210 40.61 -12.98 9.61
C GLN A 210 42.04 -13.02 9.03
N SER A 211 42.75 -14.14 9.15
CA SER A 211 44.04 -14.35 8.54
C SER A 211 43.81 -14.84 7.10
N ALA A 212 43.87 -13.97 6.20
CA ALA A 212 44.21 -14.05 4.77
C ALA A 212 43.25 -13.23 3.89
N ARG A 213 43.34 -11.91 3.95
CA ARG A 213 43.28 -11.18 2.71
C ARG A 213 44.67 -11.20 2.13
N PRO A 214 44.97 -11.88 1.04
CA PRO A 214 46.17 -11.59 0.28
C PRO A 214 45.99 -10.16 -0.26
N ASP A 215 46.94 -9.32 0.08
CA ASP A 215 47.14 -8.01 -0.52
C ASP A 215 47.14 -8.16 -2.04
N ARG A 216 46.20 -7.52 -2.71
CA ARG A 216 46.25 -7.17 -4.12
C ARG A 216 45.79 -5.74 -4.30
#